data_66e93d370b5df4a5906cc432b830e469
#
_entry.id   66e93d370b5df4a5906cc432b830e469
#
_cell.length_a   1.000
_cell.length_b   1.000
_cell.length_c   1.000
_cell.angle_alpha   90.00
_cell.angle_beta   90.00
_cell.angle_gamma   90.00
#
_symmetry.space_group_name_H-M   'P 1'
#
loop_
_entity.id
_entity.type
_entity.pdbx_description
1 polymer ?
#
loop_
_entity_poly.entity_id
_entity_poly.type
_entity_poly.pdbx_seq_one_letter_code
_entity_poly.pdbx_strand_id
1 'polypeptide(L)'
;MNKEILLTMDQWEGSILLNEGVLDALDWPKHIQIYINQNEKMLLLKACSVDDQQAVVMPQEHTMQFEISGRSLLKKIRHLVGWTDALPRVCRGEYLPSHQAVRFHLTEAEPVEMGTTLS
;
A
#
# COMPACT_ATOMS: atom_id res chain seq x y z
N MET A 1 -0.94 -13.97 -17.25
CA MET A 1 0.02 -13.98 -16.13
C MET A 1 -0.30 -12.83 -15.18
N ASN A 2 -0.47 -13.14 -13.91
CA ASN A 2 -0.83 -12.11 -12.94
C ASN A 2 0.40 -11.36 -12.49
N LYS A 3 0.28 -10.04 -12.40
CA LYS A 3 1.34 -9.20 -11.87
C LYS A 3 1.37 -9.32 -10.36
N GLU A 4 2.56 -9.22 -9.79
CA GLU A 4 2.66 -9.16 -8.34
C GLU A 4 1.99 -7.89 -7.82
N ILE A 5 1.32 -8.03 -6.70
CA ILE A 5 0.65 -6.92 -6.01
C ILE A 5 1.55 -6.53 -4.85
N LEU A 6 2.20 -5.37 -4.95
CA LEU A 6 3.18 -4.93 -3.96
C LEU A 6 2.90 -3.52 -3.48
N LEU A 7 3.03 -3.36 -2.17
CA LEU A 7 2.95 -2.06 -1.52
C LEU A 7 4.26 -1.83 -0.79
N THR A 8 4.89 -0.69 -1.05
CA THR A 8 6.13 -0.32 -0.38
C THR A 8 5.86 0.84 0.56
N MET A 9 6.31 0.69 1.79
CA MET A 9 6.15 1.72 2.81
C MET A 9 7.51 2.31 3.13
N ASP A 10 7.72 3.57 2.76
CA ASP A 10 8.97 4.27 2.98
C ASP A 10 8.81 5.24 4.14
N GLN A 11 9.33 4.84 5.30
CA GLN A 11 9.17 5.63 6.51
C GLN A 11 9.98 6.91 6.49
N TRP A 12 11.09 6.94 5.76
CA TRP A 12 11.92 8.14 5.64
C TRP A 12 11.23 9.22 4.83
N GLU A 13 10.72 8.84 3.69
CA GLU A 13 10.04 9.78 2.80
C GLU A 13 8.60 10.05 3.25
N GLY A 14 8.07 9.20 4.09
CA GLY A 14 6.67 9.31 4.48
C GLY A 14 5.73 8.98 3.36
N SER A 15 6.12 8.06 2.48
CA SER A 15 5.35 7.73 1.30
C SER A 15 4.99 6.24 1.23
N ILE A 16 3.91 5.97 0.53
CA ILE A 16 3.43 4.62 0.25
C ILE A 16 3.44 4.48 -1.26
N LEU A 17 4.12 3.46 -1.74
CA LEU A 17 4.25 3.21 -3.18
C LEU A 17 3.41 2.01 -3.57
N LEU A 18 2.54 2.21 -4.56
CA LEU A 18 1.71 1.15 -5.12
C LEU A 18 2.27 0.77 -6.47
N ASN A 19 2.54 -0.51 -6.69
CA ASN A 19 3.05 -0.93 -7.97
C ASN A 19 1.92 -1.11 -8.99
N GLU A 20 2.28 -1.39 -10.23
CA GLU A 20 1.31 -1.59 -11.31
C GLU A 20 0.31 -2.70 -11.00
N GLY A 21 0.78 -3.74 -10.30
CA GLY A 21 -0.10 -4.87 -9.93
C GLY A 21 -1.25 -4.46 -9.03
N VAL A 22 -1.02 -3.49 -8.12
CA VAL A 22 -2.10 -2.97 -7.28
C VAL A 22 -3.12 -2.24 -8.14
N LEU A 23 -2.62 -1.39 -9.02
CA LEU A 23 -3.50 -0.58 -9.87
C LEU A 23 -4.31 -1.45 -10.83
N ASP A 24 -3.67 -2.47 -11.42
CA ASP A 24 -4.36 -3.41 -12.27
C ASP A 24 -5.43 -4.19 -11.51
N ALA A 25 -5.11 -4.66 -10.31
CA ALA A 25 -6.05 -5.42 -9.50
C ALA A 25 -7.30 -4.62 -9.20
N LEU A 26 -7.17 -3.32 -8.98
CA LEU A 26 -8.29 -2.43 -8.69
C LEU A 26 -8.91 -1.85 -9.96
N ASP A 27 -8.44 -2.29 -11.13
CA ASP A 27 -8.95 -1.84 -12.43
C ASP A 27 -8.80 -0.33 -12.62
N TRP A 28 -7.64 0.20 -12.23
CA TRP A 28 -7.27 1.61 -12.42
C TRP A 28 -8.38 2.58 -11.98
N PRO A 29 -8.77 2.52 -10.70
CA PRO A 29 -9.85 3.39 -10.20
C PRO A 29 -9.41 4.85 -10.18
N LYS A 30 -10.38 5.75 -10.22
CA LYS A 30 -10.08 7.17 -10.11
C LYS A 30 -9.79 7.58 -8.66
N HIS A 31 -10.36 6.85 -7.72
CA HIS A 31 -10.18 7.12 -6.29
C HIS A 31 -10.11 5.81 -5.52
N ILE A 32 -9.33 5.82 -4.46
CA ILE A 32 -9.29 4.70 -3.53
C ILE A 32 -9.47 5.21 -2.11
N GLN A 33 -9.85 4.30 -1.23
CA GLN A 33 -9.89 4.56 0.20
C GLN A 33 -9.02 3.54 0.90
N ILE A 34 -8.32 3.99 1.93
CA ILE A 34 -7.39 3.17 2.69
C ILE A 34 -7.99 2.87 4.04
N TYR A 35 -8.10 1.59 4.37
CA TYR A 35 -8.61 1.14 5.67
C TYR A 35 -7.54 0.37 6.42
N ILE A 36 -7.53 0.50 7.74
CA ILE A 36 -6.65 -0.28 8.59
C ILE A 36 -7.51 -1.07 9.56
N ASN A 37 -7.29 -2.38 9.61
CA ASN A 37 -7.87 -3.23 10.61
C ASN A 37 -6.83 -3.43 11.71
N GLN A 38 -7.03 -2.78 12.85
CA GLN A 38 -6.06 -2.80 13.93
C GLN A 38 -5.94 -4.17 14.58
N ASN A 39 -7.05 -4.87 14.71
CA ASN A 39 -7.06 -6.18 15.36
C ASN A 39 -6.29 -7.21 14.56
N GLU A 40 -6.46 -7.22 13.26
CA GLU A 40 -5.81 -8.18 12.39
C GLU A 40 -4.52 -7.65 11.76
N LYS A 41 -4.20 -6.38 12.01
CA LYS A 41 -3.00 -5.73 11.48
C LYS A 41 -2.95 -5.83 9.97
N MET A 42 -4.05 -5.42 9.34
CA MET A 42 -4.18 -5.45 7.89
C MET A 42 -4.46 -4.07 7.34
N LEU A 43 -4.00 -3.85 6.12
CA LEU A 43 -4.31 -2.65 5.36
C LEU A 43 -5.12 -3.07 4.15
N LEU A 44 -6.17 -2.32 3.88
CA LEU A 44 -7.06 -2.59 2.76
C LEU A 44 -7.13 -1.37 1.87
N LEU A 45 -6.92 -1.57 0.57
CA LEU A 45 -7.10 -0.53 -0.44
C LEU A 45 -8.35 -0.88 -1.24
N LYS A 46 -9.30 0.03 -1.28
CA LYS A 46 -10.57 -0.22 -1.94
C LYS A 46 -10.90 0.90 -2.91
N ALA A 47 -11.33 0.54 -4.12
CA ALA A 47 -11.83 1.52 -5.07
C ALA A 47 -13.07 2.20 -4.48
N CYS A 48 -13.17 3.51 -4.65
CA CYS A 48 -14.26 4.25 -4.04
C CYS A 48 -14.73 5.39 -4.93
N SER A 49 -15.79 6.06 -4.49
CA SER A 49 -16.35 7.20 -5.17
C SER A 49 -15.63 8.49 -4.74
N VAL A 50 -15.69 9.50 -5.60
CA VAL A 50 -15.16 10.82 -5.28
C VAL A 50 -15.88 11.44 -4.07
N ASP A 51 -17.11 11.01 -3.81
CA ASP A 51 -17.89 11.54 -2.69
C ASP A 51 -17.47 10.96 -1.35
N ASP A 52 -16.67 9.90 -1.34
CA ASP A 52 -16.21 9.32 -0.09
C ASP A 52 -15.21 10.23 0.58
N GLN A 53 -15.34 10.37 1.89
CA GLN A 53 -14.40 11.17 2.67
C GLN A 53 -13.02 10.52 2.66
N GLN A 54 -12.00 11.35 2.55
CA GLN A 54 -10.61 10.89 2.56
C GLN A 54 -10.27 10.03 1.34
N ALA A 55 -11.03 10.16 0.27
CA ALA A 55 -10.69 9.47 -0.97
C ALA A 55 -9.37 10.00 -1.51
N VAL A 56 -8.50 9.07 -1.93
CA VAL A 56 -7.22 9.41 -2.52
C VAL A 56 -7.36 9.40 -4.04
N VAL A 57 -6.91 10.48 -4.67
CA VAL A 57 -6.96 10.60 -6.13
C VAL A 57 -5.89 9.71 -6.74
N MET A 58 -6.28 8.90 -7.69
CA MET A 58 -5.37 7.97 -8.35
C MET A 58 -4.90 8.52 -9.70
N PRO A 59 -3.83 7.96 -10.27
CA PRO A 59 -3.29 8.47 -11.52
C PRO A 59 -4.29 8.29 -12.67
N GLN A 60 -4.35 9.28 -13.54
CA GLN A 60 -5.22 9.24 -14.72
C GLN A 60 -4.56 8.56 -15.90
N GLU A 61 -3.23 8.45 -15.86
CA GLU A 61 -2.47 7.81 -16.92
C GLU A 61 -1.77 6.58 -16.37
N HIS A 62 -1.51 5.63 -17.25
CA HIS A 62 -0.81 4.41 -16.87
C HIS A 62 0.56 4.74 -16.28
N THR A 63 0.85 4.13 -15.13
CA THR A 63 2.14 4.28 -14.47
C THR A 63 2.54 2.95 -13.86
N MET A 64 3.83 2.70 -13.75
CA MET A 64 4.33 1.48 -13.14
C MET A 64 4.37 1.56 -11.63
N GLN A 65 4.33 2.77 -11.10
CA GLN A 65 4.39 2.98 -9.65
C GLN A 65 3.71 4.29 -9.32
N PHE A 66 2.90 4.28 -8.27
CA PHE A 66 2.20 5.48 -7.82
C PHE A 66 2.51 5.74 -6.36
N GLU A 67 2.89 6.98 -6.06
CA GLU A 67 3.26 7.39 -4.72
C GLU A 67 2.14 8.15 -4.04
N ILE A 68 1.85 7.76 -2.81
CA ILE A 68 0.87 8.44 -1.96
C ILE A 68 1.63 8.96 -0.74
N SER A 69 1.45 10.24 -0.43
CA SER A 69 1.99 10.80 0.81
C SER A 69 1.18 10.27 1.98
N GLY A 70 1.84 9.72 2.99
CA GLY A 70 1.14 9.09 4.09
C GLY A 70 1.93 9.01 5.37
N ARG A 71 2.62 10.09 5.74
CA ARG A 71 3.46 10.08 6.93
C ARG A 71 2.68 9.71 8.20
N SER A 72 1.50 10.29 8.37
CA SER A 72 0.67 9.99 9.54
C SER A 72 0.20 8.54 9.53
N LEU A 73 -0.17 8.04 8.38
CA LEU A 73 -0.59 6.65 8.23
C LEU A 73 0.55 5.69 8.54
N LEU A 74 1.75 6.00 8.05
CA LEU A 74 2.92 5.18 8.29
C LEU A 74 3.30 5.14 9.77
N LYS A 75 3.11 6.26 10.48
CA LYS A 75 3.33 6.29 11.92
C LYS A 75 2.38 5.34 12.64
N LYS A 76 1.12 5.34 12.23
CA LYS A 76 0.13 4.43 12.82
C LYS A 76 0.49 2.98 12.55
N ILE A 77 0.87 2.68 11.32
CA ILE A 77 1.25 1.32 10.94
C ILE A 77 2.46 0.86 11.73
N ARG A 78 3.49 1.71 11.81
CA ARG A 78 4.70 1.41 12.56
C ARG A 78 4.39 1.08 14.02
N HIS A 79 3.55 1.90 14.63
CA HIS A 79 3.16 1.70 16.02
C HIS A 79 2.34 0.42 16.18
N LEU A 80 1.42 0.19 15.27
CA LEU A 80 0.53 -0.98 15.30
C LEU A 80 1.30 -2.29 15.20
N VAL A 81 2.26 -2.35 14.28
CA VAL A 81 3.02 -3.58 14.04
C VAL A 81 4.23 -3.69 14.95
N GLY A 82 4.73 -2.56 15.46
CA GLY A 82 5.85 -2.55 16.38
C GLY A 82 7.21 -2.53 15.71
N TRP A 83 7.30 -1.94 14.51
CA TRP A 83 8.60 -1.81 13.85
C TRP A 83 9.47 -0.80 14.60
N THR A 84 10.70 -1.20 14.91
CA THR A 84 11.63 -0.37 15.68
C THR A 84 12.68 0.32 14.80
N ASP A 85 12.86 -0.15 13.57
CA ASP A 85 13.77 0.48 12.62
C ASP A 85 13.00 1.37 11.66
N ALA A 86 13.73 2.11 10.82
CA ALA A 86 13.14 2.99 9.82
C ALA A 86 13.32 2.47 8.40
N LEU A 87 13.59 1.19 8.25
CA LEU A 87 13.79 0.60 6.93
C LEU A 87 12.49 0.59 6.13
N PRO A 88 12.56 0.83 4.83
CA PRO A 88 11.40 0.63 3.97
C PRO A 88 10.95 -0.82 4.05
N ARG A 89 9.66 -1.03 3.87
CA ARG A 89 9.11 -2.39 3.91
C ARG A 89 8.23 -2.63 2.71
N VAL A 90 8.31 -3.85 2.18
CA VAL A 90 7.49 -4.27 1.05
C VAL A 90 6.52 -5.33 1.54
N CYS A 91 5.27 -5.18 1.17
CA CYS A 91 4.22 -6.11 1.56
C CYS A 91 3.48 -6.61 0.33
N ARG A 92 3.31 -7.92 0.24
CA ARG A 92 2.53 -8.52 -0.84
C ARG A 92 1.06 -8.43 -0.51
N GLY A 93 0.26 -8.10 -1.53
CA GLY A 93 -1.16 -8.00 -1.37
C GLY A 93 -1.90 -9.13 -2.07
N GLU A 94 -3.17 -9.23 -1.74
CA GLU A 94 -4.04 -10.19 -2.41
C GLU A 94 -5.33 -9.48 -2.79
N TYR A 95 -5.81 -9.76 -3.99
CA TYR A 95 -7.03 -9.16 -4.49
C TYR A 95 -8.26 -9.90 -3.95
N LEU A 96 -9.24 -9.13 -3.48
CA LEU A 96 -10.50 -9.65 -2.96
C LEU A 96 -11.62 -9.24 -3.92
N PRO A 97 -11.99 -10.11 -4.89
CA PRO A 97 -12.96 -9.72 -5.93
C PRO A 97 -14.31 -9.29 -5.37
N SER A 98 -14.78 -9.96 -4.33
CA SER A 98 -16.10 -9.65 -3.76
C SER A 98 -16.16 -8.27 -3.12
N HIS A 99 -15.01 -7.69 -2.79
CA HIS A 99 -14.93 -6.37 -2.14
C HIS A 99 -14.32 -5.31 -3.04
N GLN A 100 -13.85 -5.70 -4.23
CA GLN A 100 -13.08 -4.81 -5.12
C GLN A 100 -11.98 -4.11 -4.36
N ALA A 101 -11.19 -4.89 -3.64
CA ALA A 101 -10.18 -4.39 -2.73
C ALA A 101 -8.93 -5.25 -2.79
N VAL A 102 -7.82 -4.67 -2.33
CA VAL A 102 -6.56 -5.39 -2.16
C VAL A 102 -6.20 -5.36 -0.68
N ARG A 103 -5.86 -6.51 -0.14
CA ARG A 103 -5.55 -6.68 1.28
C ARG A 103 -4.07 -6.95 1.46
N PHE A 104 -3.48 -6.30 2.47
CA PHE A 104 -2.08 -6.48 2.84
C PHE A 104 -1.98 -6.86 4.30
N HIS A 105 -1.31 -7.97 4.58
CA HIS A 105 -1.03 -8.39 5.96
C HIS A 105 0.25 -7.70 6.41
N LEU A 106 0.10 -6.66 7.23
CA LEU A 106 1.22 -5.81 7.61
C LEU A 106 2.31 -6.54 8.39
N THR A 107 1.94 -7.60 9.12
CA THR A 107 2.91 -8.41 9.85
C THR A 107 3.83 -9.21 8.93
N GLU A 108 3.45 -9.37 7.68
CA GLU A 108 4.24 -10.10 6.70
C GLU A 108 5.11 -9.17 5.84
N ALA A 109 5.07 -7.88 6.12
CA ALA A 109 5.91 -6.93 5.39
C ALA A 109 7.38 -7.19 5.69
N GLU A 110 8.19 -7.19 4.64
CA GLU A 110 9.62 -7.48 4.76
C GLU A 110 10.45 -6.22 4.62
N PRO A 111 11.45 -6.02 5.48
CA PRO A 111 12.30 -4.85 5.34
C PRO A 111 13.15 -4.93 4.08
N VAL A 112 13.35 -3.78 3.45
CA VAL A 112 14.25 -3.64 2.33
C VAL A 112 15.50 -2.93 2.83
N GLU A 113 16.64 -3.60 2.80
CA GLU A 113 17.87 -3.01 3.28
C GLU A 113 18.42 -2.06 2.23
N MET A 114 18.50 -0.79 2.61
CA MET A 114 19.06 0.22 1.73
C MET A 114 20.56 0.01 1.60
N GLY A 115 21.04 0.17 0.36
CA GLY A 115 22.45 0.02 0.12
C GLY A 115 22.94 -1.41 0.08
N THR A 116 22.05 -2.37 0.16
CA THR A 116 22.42 -3.77 -0.02
C THR A 116 22.96 -3.95 -1.42
N THR A 117 24.20 -4.33 -1.49
CA THR A 117 24.82 -4.54 -2.78
C THR A 117 24.26 -5.77 -3.43
N LEU A 118 23.86 -5.61 -4.66
CA LEU A 118 23.54 -6.77 -5.45
C LEU A 118 24.82 -7.41 -5.88
N SER A 119 25.19 -8.33 -5.14
CA SER A 119 26.39 -9.08 -5.46
C SER A 119 26.05 -10.27 -6.32
#